data_133c848f80c455ae6f27a5ae3e0b3199
#
_entry.id   133c848f80c455ae6f27a5ae3e0b3199
#
_cell.length_a   1.000
_cell.length_b   1.000
_cell.length_c   1.000
_cell.angle_alpha   90.00
_cell.angle_beta   90.00
_cell.angle_gamma   90.00
#
_symmetry.space_group_name_H-M   'P 1'
#
loop_
_entity.id
_entity.type
_entity.pdbx_description
1 polymer ?
#
loop_
_entity_poly.entity_id
_entity_poly.type
_entity_poly.pdbx_seq_one_letter_code
_entity_poly.pdbx_strand_id
1 'polypeptide(L)'
;MGVDKPYFRTFRMFADGNYTSSGSPSYVEHPSFAKSPENYIYASQLIIDDLKELFEYVEPSDTNLDTYSYRIHSLFVRTCIEIEANFKAILLENGYCKNARRNLNICDYKKLESTHFLSNFAAIFPHWNGERSKRYPFKDFEKGKSPEWYSSYNAVKHDRKETFIKANLLNLTDSIAALAVILAAQFGSNNFVKGSVVLSLYSNDPYEASPTGYLRMEYPKSIPEESRYCFDWEQLKNSPAPFQKLSFS
;
A
#
# COMPACT_ATOMS: atom_id res chain seq x y z
N MET A 1 -22.54 10.69 -10.66
CA MET A 1 -22.14 11.78 -9.75
C MET A 1 -21.02 11.25 -8.88
N GLY A 2 -19.86 11.87 -8.88
CA GLY A 2 -18.70 11.36 -8.13
C GLY A 2 -18.79 11.63 -6.63
N VAL A 3 -17.75 11.29 -5.89
CA VAL A 3 -17.64 11.43 -4.43
C VAL A 3 -17.27 12.86 -4.08
N ASP A 4 -18.09 13.54 -3.31
CA ASP A 4 -18.02 14.99 -3.01
C ASP A 4 -17.12 15.36 -1.81
N LYS A 5 -16.62 14.36 -1.07
CA LYS A 5 -15.66 14.53 0.02
C LYS A 5 -14.63 13.40 0.04
N PRO A 6 -13.36 13.68 0.38
CA PRO A 6 -12.38 12.61 0.51
C PRO A 6 -12.68 11.68 1.69
N TYR A 7 -12.37 10.41 1.53
CA TYR A 7 -12.42 9.42 2.60
C TYR A 7 -11.12 9.45 3.42
N PHE A 8 -11.22 9.12 4.69
CA PHE A 8 -10.03 8.93 5.53
C PHE A 8 -9.11 7.86 4.92
N ARG A 9 -7.81 8.11 4.91
CA ARG A 9 -6.78 7.20 4.42
C ARG A 9 -7.02 6.66 3.01
N THR A 10 -7.55 7.48 2.11
CA THR A 10 -7.86 7.02 0.76
C THR A 10 -7.38 8.04 -0.28
N PHE A 11 -6.30 7.70 -0.98
CA PHE A 11 -5.84 8.44 -2.14
C PHE A 11 -6.52 7.91 -3.40
N ARG A 12 -7.13 8.79 -4.18
CA ARG A 12 -8.03 8.34 -5.25
C ARG A 12 -8.05 9.29 -6.45
N MET A 13 -8.30 8.70 -7.61
CA MET A 13 -8.50 9.41 -8.88
C MET A 13 -9.67 10.39 -8.80
N PHE A 14 -9.52 11.55 -9.44
CA PHE A 14 -10.57 12.54 -9.62
C PHE A 14 -11.43 12.28 -10.87
N ALA A 15 -12.51 13.04 -11.01
CA ALA A 15 -13.48 12.89 -12.09
C ALA A 15 -12.86 13.10 -13.48
N ASP A 16 -11.80 13.90 -13.58
CA ASP A 16 -11.03 14.13 -14.81
C ASP A 16 -10.10 12.99 -15.22
N GLY A 17 -10.08 11.90 -14.44
CA GLY A 17 -9.24 10.74 -14.69
C GLY A 17 -7.80 10.85 -14.17
N ASN A 18 -7.46 11.92 -13.44
CA ASN A 18 -6.13 12.14 -12.89
C ASN A 18 -6.10 11.98 -11.36
N TYR A 19 -4.93 11.69 -10.82
CA TYR A 19 -4.70 11.63 -9.37
C TYR A 19 -4.26 12.98 -8.79
N THR A 20 -3.91 13.96 -9.64
CA THR A 20 -3.32 15.25 -9.27
C THR A 20 -4.12 16.44 -9.80
N SER A 21 -5.46 16.33 -9.92
CA SER A 21 -6.32 17.37 -10.41
C SER A 21 -6.50 18.54 -9.44
N SER A 22 -6.61 19.74 -9.97
CA SER A 22 -7.03 21.04 -9.35
C SER A 22 -6.84 21.15 -7.83
N GLY A 23 -5.60 21.35 -7.38
CA GLY A 23 -5.28 21.61 -5.96
C GLY A 23 -5.03 20.36 -5.13
N SER A 24 -5.06 19.20 -5.72
CA SER A 24 -4.66 17.94 -5.09
C SER A 24 -3.12 17.80 -5.09
N PRO A 25 -2.50 17.07 -4.23
CA PRO A 25 -2.94 16.12 -3.22
C PRO A 25 -2.98 16.69 -1.79
N SER A 26 -3.15 17.99 -1.66
CA SER A 26 -3.10 18.69 -0.36
C SER A 26 -4.11 18.21 0.69
N TYR A 27 -5.19 17.52 0.27
CA TYR A 27 -6.11 16.91 1.24
C TYR A 27 -5.46 15.77 2.03
N VAL A 28 -4.46 15.09 1.44
CA VAL A 28 -3.70 14.01 2.11
C VAL A 28 -2.85 14.56 3.25
N GLU A 29 -2.40 15.80 3.15
CA GLU A 29 -1.57 16.48 4.16
C GLU A 29 -2.39 17.06 5.33
N HIS A 30 -3.70 17.09 5.20
CA HIS A 30 -4.56 17.63 6.25
C HIS A 30 -4.50 16.77 7.52
N PRO A 31 -4.34 17.36 8.72
CA PRO A 31 -4.14 16.60 9.98
C PRO A 31 -5.25 15.59 10.30
N SER A 32 -6.47 15.83 9.80
CA SER A 32 -7.60 14.90 10.02
C SER A 32 -7.67 13.77 9.01
N PHE A 33 -6.84 13.76 7.97
CA PHE A 33 -6.88 12.74 6.91
C PHE A 33 -6.49 11.34 7.42
N ALA A 34 -5.47 11.27 8.24
CA ALA A 34 -4.95 10.03 8.81
C ALA A 34 -4.29 10.30 10.16
N LYS A 35 -4.36 9.34 11.08
CA LYS A 35 -3.64 9.42 12.36
C LYS A 35 -2.20 8.99 12.17
N SER A 36 -1.26 9.88 12.50
CA SER A 36 0.20 9.64 12.47
C SER A 36 0.68 8.92 11.21
N PRO A 37 0.37 9.41 10.00
CA PRO A 37 0.74 8.76 8.74
C PRO A 37 2.27 8.61 8.62
N GLU A 38 3.04 9.55 9.16
CA GLU A 38 4.50 9.55 9.18
C GLU A 38 5.09 8.29 9.82
N ASN A 39 4.43 7.70 10.82
CA ASN A 39 4.92 6.49 11.49
C ASN A 39 4.86 5.26 10.56
N TYR A 40 3.83 5.15 9.73
CA TYR A 40 3.68 4.07 8.75
C TYR A 40 4.71 4.19 7.62
N ILE A 41 4.95 5.42 7.18
CA ILE A 41 5.98 5.70 6.15
C ILE A 41 7.37 5.39 6.72
N TYR A 42 7.68 5.84 7.93
CA TYR A 42 8.97 5.60 8.57
C TYR A 42 9.23 4.10 8.81
N ALA A 43 8.24 3.35 9.30
CA ALA A 43 8.37 1.90 9.46
C ALA A 43 8.64 1.19 8.11
N SER A 44 7.97 1.63 7.05
CA SER A 44 8.21 1.13 5.70
C SER A 44 9.60 1.51 5.18
N GLN A 45 10.09 2.73 5.47
CA GLN A 45 11.44 3.16 5.10
C GLN A 45 12.52 2.25 5.70
N LEU A 46 12.39 1.90 6.97
CA LEU A 46 13.31 0.97 7.65
C LEU A 46 13.28 -0.43 7.01
N ILE A 47 12.12 -0.90 6.54
CA ILE A 47 11.99 -2.16 5.80
C ILE A 47 12.70 -2.08 4.45
N ILE A 48 12.57 -0.97 3.74
CA ILE A 48 13.27 -0.76 2.47
C ILE A 48 14.78 -0.69 2.65
N ASP A 49 15.25 -0.06 3.72
CA ASP A 49 16.70 0.00 4.00
C ASP A 49 17.28 -1.38 4.31
N ASP A 50 16.56 -2.23 5.09
CA ASP A 50 16.94 -3.63 5.30
C ASP A 50 16.86 -4.46 4.00
N LEU A 51 15.93 -4.17 3.09
CA LEU A 51 15.86 -4.82 1.78
C LEU A 51 17.08 -4.48 0.92
N LYS A 52 17.47 -3.20 0.89
CA LYS A 52 18.68 -2.77 0.16
C LYS A 52 19.92 -3.48 0.67
N GLU A 53 20.07 -3.56 2.00
CA GLU A 53 21.16 -4.32 2.62
C GLU A 53 21.10 -5.82 2.24
N LEU A 54 19.90 -6.42 2.22
CA LEU A 54 19.75 -7.82 1.78
C LEU A 54 20.20 -8.00 0.33
N PHE A 55 19.91 -7.05 -0.55
CA PHE A 55 20.29 -7.11 -1.96
C PHE A 55 21.79 -6.93 -2.22
N GLU A 56 22.59 -6.54 -1.22
CA GLU A 56 24.06 -6.61 -1.28
C GLU A 56 24.58 -8.06 -1.24
N TYR A 57 23.77 -9.00 -0.71
CA TYR A 57 24.14 -10.42 -0.53
C TYR A 57 23.36 -11.36 -1.45
N VAL A 58 22.17 -10.96 -1.88
CA VAL A 58 21.29 -11.76 -2.74
C VAL A 58 20.83 -10.90 -3.90
N GLU A 59 21.31 -11.24 -5.10
CA GLU A 59 20.92 -10.52 -6.32
C GLU A 59 19.40 -10.51 -6.50
N PRO A 60 18.77 -9.32 -6.69
CA PRO A 60 17.35 -9.20 -6.99
C PRO A 60 17.06 -9.74 -8.40
N SER A 61 16.78 -11.02 -8.50
CA SER A 61 16.65 -11.73 -9.76
C SER A 61 15.62 -12.86 -9.67
N ASP A 62 15.02 -13.19 -10.83
CA ASP A 62 14.11 -14.32 -10.95
C ASP A 62 14.79 -15.66 -10.58
N THR A 63 16.09 -15.78 -10.74
CA THR A 63 16.85 -17.00 -10.42
C THR A 63 17.00 -17.23 -8.92
N ASN A 64 16.81 -16.21 -8.09
CA ASN A 64 16.98 -16.25 -6.64
C ASN A 64 15.65 -16.29 -5.86
N LEU A 65 14.52 -16.44 -6.54
CA LEU A 65 13.18 -16.34 -5.90
C LEU A 65 12.98 -17.36 -4.76
N ASP A 66 13.57 -18.55 -4.86
CA ASP A 66 13.44 -19.60 -3.86
C ASP A 66 14.47 -19.49 -2.72
N THR A 67 15.36 -18.49 -2.77
CA THR A 67 16.35 -18.26 -1.71
C THR A 67 15.65 -17.91 -0.41
N TYR A 68 16.01 -18.59 0.67
CA TYR A 68 15.50 -18.34 2.01
C TYR A 68 16.63 -18.28 3.04
N SER A 69 16.44 -17.49 4.08
CA SER A 69 17.39 -17.34 5.18
C SER A 69 16.68 -16.75 6.40
N TYR A 70 17.34 -16.77 7.56
CA TYR A 70 16.82 -16.09 8.76
C TYR A 70 16.64 -14.59 8.54
N ARG A 71 17.49 -13.94 7.76
CA ARG A 71 17.36 -12.53 7.41
C ARG A 71 16.10 -12.27 6.58
N ILE A 72 15.91 -13.09 5.51
CA ILE A 72 14.70 -13.03 4.67
C ILE A 72 13.45 -13.29 5.51
N HIS A 73 13.45 -14.33 6.35
CA HIS A 73 12.33 -14.65 7.23
C HIS A 73 11.96 -13.47 8.15
N SER A 74 12.95 -12.88 8.83
CA SER A 74 12.71 -11.79 9.77
C SER A 74 12.12 -10.55 9.07
N LEU A 75 12.68 -10.21 7.91
CA LEU A 75 12.20 -9.08 7.11
C LEU A 75 10.80 -9.34 6.55
N PHE A 76 10.54 -10.55 6.08
CA PHE A 76 9.22 -10.97 5.58
C PHE A 76 8.13 -10.86 6.66
N VAL A 77 8.37 -11.41 7.84
CA VAL A 77 7.41 -11.35 8.96
C VAL A 77 7.17 -9.91 9.39
N ARG A 78 8.23 -9.09 9.53
CA ARG A 78 8.09 -7.67 9.87
C ARG A 78 7.28 -6.90 8.83
N THR A 79 7.52 -7.13 7.54
CA THR A 79 6.77 -6.51 6.45
C THR A 79 5.29 -6.86 6.53
N CYS A 80 4.94 -8.12 6.77
CA CYS A 80 3.55 -8.54 6.88
C CYS A 80 2.83 -7.94 8.09
N ILE A 81 3.53 -7.77 9.22
CA ILE A 81 2.99 -7.08 10.40
C ILE A 81 2.65 -5.62 10.06
N GLU A 82 3.52 -4.91 9.32
CA GLU A 82 3.25 -3.53 8.90
C GLU A 82 2.09 -3.44 7.90
N ILE A 83 1.94 -4.42 7.00
CA ILE A 83 0.76 -4.49 6.11
C ILE A 83 -0.52 -4.64 6.94
N GLU A 84 -0.54 -5.55 7.92
CA GLU A 84 -1.71 -5.72 8.80
C GLU A 84 -2.00 -4.45 9.63
N ALA A 85 -0.98 -3.73 10.08
CA ALA A 85 -1.14 -2.46 10.78
C ALA A 85 -1.81 -1.40 9.88
N ASN A 86 -1.40 -1.29 8.63
CA ASN A 86 -2.00 -0.40 7.64
C ASN A 86 -3.46 -0.76 7.34
N PHE A 87 -3.77 -2.05 7.10
CA PHE A 87 -5.14 -2.52 6.91
C PHE A 87 -6.04 -2.16 8.08
N LYS A 88 -5.57 -2.42 9.31
CA LYS A 88 -6.31 -2.08 10.54
C LYS A 88 -6.55 -0.58 10.65
N ALA A 89 -5.56 0.26 10.35
CA ALA A 89 -5.69 1.71 10.39
C ALA A 89 -6.75 2.21 9.42
N ILE A 90 -6.75 1.75 8.17
CA ILE A 90 -7.77 2.12 7.18
C ILE A 90 -9.16 1.74 7.68
N LEU A 91 -9.36 0.49 8.12
CA LEU A 91 -10.65 0.00 8.56
C LEU A 91 -11.17 0.77 9.79
N LEU A 92 -10.33 0.92 10.82
CA LEU A 92 -10.73 1.53 12.09
C LEU A 92 -10.97 3.04 11.95
N GLU A 93 -10.15 3.78 11.21
CA GLU A 93 -10.34 5.22 11.02
C GLU A 93 -11.56 5.53 10.16
N ASN A 94 -11.97 4.61 9.29
CA ASN A 94 -13.24 4.67 8.57
C ASN A 94 -14.43 4.11 9.36
N GLY A 95 -14.23 3.71 10.64
CA GLY A 95 -15.32 3.31 11.52
C GLY A 95 -15.80 1.87 11.34
N TYR A 96 -14.98 1.01 10.71
CA TYR A 96 -15.30 -0.40 10.61
C TYR A 96 -15.25 -1.06 12.00
N CYS A 97 -16.39 -1.55 12.47
CA CYS A 97 -16.51 -2.27 13.73
C CYS A 97 -16.89 -3.73 13.47
N LYS A 98 -15.95 -4.62 13.71
CA LYS A 98 -16.28 -6.04 13.87
C LYS A 98 -16.69 -6.28 15.32
N ASN A 99 -17.63 -7.21 15.57
CA ASN A 99 -18.03 -7.58 16.94
C ASN A 99 -16.80 -7.66 17.84
N ALA A 100 -16.82 -6.95 18.97
CA ALA A 100 -15.68 -6.59 19.85
C ALA A 100 -14.79 -7.74 20.37
N ARG A 101 -15.08 -9.00 20.02
CA ARG A 101 -14.36 -10.21 20.46
C ARG A 101 -13.49 -10.86 19.37
N ARG A 102 -13.45 -10.36 18.13
CA ARG A 102 -12.65 -10.97 17.06
C ARG A 102 -11.64 -9.98 16.51
N ASN A 103 -10.37 -10.39 16.48
CA ASN A 103 -9.32 -9.65 15.78
C ASN A 103 -9.62 -9.56 14.27
N LEU A 104 -9.29 -8.43 13.66
CA LEU A 104 -9.33 -8.26 12.20
C LEU A 104 -8.38 -9.24 11.54
N ASN A 105 -8.79 -9.78 10.41
CA ASN A 105 -8.01 -10.77 9.64
C ASN A 105 -8.19 -10.57 8.13
N ILE A 106 -7.63 -11.45 7.33
CA ILE A 106 -7.65 -11.36 5.86
C ILE A 106 -9.05 -11.24 5.26
N CYS A 107 -10.09 -11.82 5.88
CA CYS A 107 -11.47 -11.68 5.40
C CYS A 107 -11.98 -10.24 5.55
N ASP A 108 -11.51 -9.52 6.57
CA ASP A 108 -11.81 -8.10 6.76
C ASP A 108 -10.96 -7.24 5.79
N TYR A 109 -9.68 -7.58 5.62
CA TYR A 109 -8.75 -6.84 4.76
C TYR A 109 -9.14 -6.89 3.29
N LYS A 110 -9.70 -8.01 2.81
CA LYS A 110 -10.21 -8.12 1.43
C LYS A 110 -11.33 -7.15 1.09
N LYS A 111 -12.07 -6.64 2.08
CA LYS A 111 -13.09 -5.61 1.88
C LYS A 111 -12.51 -4.30 1.35
N LEU A 112 -11.21 -4.05 1.54
CA LEU A 112 -10.52 -2.90 0.99
C LEU A 112 -10.42 -2.92 -0.54
N GLU A 113 -10.62 -4.08 -1.18
CA GLU A 113 -10.66 -4.17 -2.64
C GLU A 113 -11.75 -3.27 -3.24
N SER A 114 -12.96 -3.32 -2.69
CA SER A 114 -14.09 -2.51 -3.19
C SER A 114 -13.92 -1.00 -2.98
N THR A 115 -13.01 -0.61 -2.07
CA THR A 115 -12.82 0.79 -1.70
C THR A 115 -11.49 1.37 -2.16
N HIS A 116 -10.43 0.59 -2.22
CA HIS A 116 -9.07 1.05 -2.56
C HIS A 116 -8.56 0.48 -3.90
N PHE A 117 -9.29 -0.45 -4.51
CA PHE A 117 -8.94 -1.05 -5.83
C PHE A 117 -7.52 -1.63 -5.84
N LEU A 118 -7.12 -2.30 -4.76
CA LEU A 118 -5.75 -2.75 -4.52
C LEU A 118 -5.24 -3.72 -5.59
N SER A 119 -6.12 -4.54 -6.18
CA SER A 119 -5.77 -5.48 -7.26
C SER A 119 -5.30 -4.81 -8.54
N ASN A 120 -5.61 -3.53 -8.72
CA ASN A 120 -5.30 -2.74 -9.91
C ASN A 120 -3.99 -1.95 -9.79
N PHE A 121 -3.38 -1.94 -8.60
CA PHE A 121 -2.05 -1.36 -8.41
C PHE A 121 -0.96 -2.36 -8.77
N ALA A 122 0.15 -1.84 -9.30
CA ALA A 122 1.39 -2.58 -9.40
C ALA A 122 2.54 -1.83 -8.72
N ALA A 123 3.48 -2.59 -8.18
CA ALA A 123 4.77 -2.09 -7.71
C ALA A 123 5.89 -2.65 -8.60
N ILE A 124 6.90 -1.83 -8.88
CA ILE A 124 8.01 -2.18 -9.76
C ILE A 124 9.31 -2.01 -9.00
N PHE A 125 10.15 -3.05 -9.04
CA PHE A 125 11.52 -3.04 -8.51
C PHE A 125 12.46 -2.55 -9.61
N PRO A 126 13.06 -1.34 -9.52
CA PRO A 126 13.83 -0.76 -10.61
C PRO A 126 15.09 -1.53 -11.00
N HIS A 127 15.69 -2.25 -10.04
CA HIS A 127 16.94 -2.99 -10.21
C HIS A 127 16.75 -4.51 -10.24
N TRP A 128 15.55 -4.98 -10.62
CA TRP A 128 15.26 -6.40 -10.70
C TRP A 128 15.78 -6.99 -12.01
N ASN A 129 16.54 -8.08 -11.92
CA ASN A 129 17.01 -8.83 -13.07
C ASN A 129 16.06 -9.98 -13.40
N GLY A 130 15.28 -9.83 -14.47
CA GLY A 130 14.29 -10.81 -14.91
C GLY A 130 12.93 -10.18 -15.22
N GLU A 131 11.94 -11.05 -15.47
CA GLU A 131 10.60 -10.64 -15.91
C GLU A 131 9.71 -10.18 -14.75
N ARG A 132 10.02 -10.60 -13.52
CA ARG A 132 9.21 -10.33 -12.34
C ARG A 132 9.54 -9.01 -11.64
N SER A 133 10.09 -8.04 -12.35
CA SER A 133 10.29 -6.67 -11.83
C SER A 133 8.98 -6.01 -11.42
N LYS A 134 7.89 -6.26 -12.15
CA LYS A 134 6.55 -5.76 -11.88
C LYS A 134 5.71 -6.78 -11.12
N ARG A 135 5.11 -6.33 -10.01
CA ARG A 135 4.30 -7.17 -9.11
C ARG A 135 2.90 -6.60 -8.95
N TYR A 136 1.91 -7.48 -8.91
CA TYR A 136 0.51 -7.19 -8.57
C TYR A 136 0.14 -7.93 -7.27
N PRO A 137 0.59 -7.45 -6.11
CA PRO A 137 0.58 -8.24 -4.87
C PRO A 137 -0.82 -8.53 -4.32
N PHE A 138 -1.83 -7.80 -4.77
CA PHE A 138 -3.23 -7.97 -4.38
C PHE A 138 -4.13 -8.47 -5.52
N LYS A 139 -3.55 -9.00 -6.62
CA LYS A 139 -4.35 -9.45 -7.78
C LYS A 139 -5.43 -10.47 -7.42
N ASP A 140 -5.19 -11.30 -6.44
CA ASP A 140 -6.14 -12.31 -5.96
C ASP A 140 -7.35 -11.71 -5.25
N PHE A 141 -7.28 -10.45 -4.75
CA PHE A 141 -8.40 -9.79 -4.09
C PHE A 141 -9.60 -9.60 -5.00
N GLU A 142 -9.40 -9.37 -6.30
CA GLU A 142 -10.50 -9.27 -7.30
C GLU A 142 -11.35 -10.55 -7.35
N LYS A 143 -10.75 -11.72 -7.01
CA LYS A 143 -11.40 -13.03 -6.96
C LYS A 143 -11.82 -13.42 -5.54
N GLY A 144 -11.72 -12.51 -4.56
CA GLY A 144 -11.99 -12.78 -3.17
C GLY A 144 -11.01 -13.75 -2.50
N LYS A 145 -9.87 -14.05 -3.14
CA LYS A 145 -8.84 -14.97 -2.62
C LYS A 145 -7.78 -14.23 -1.81
N SER A 146 -7.11 -14.96 -0.94
CA SER A 146 -5.92 -14.45 -0.22
C SER A 146 -4.69 -14.60 -1.10
N PRO A 147 -3.78 -13.59 -1.14
CA PRO A 147 -2.52 -13.70 -1.86
C PRO A 147 -1.63 -14.81 -1.29
N GLU A 148 -0.80 -15.41 -2.14
CA GLU A 148 0.10 -16.50 -1.72
C GLU A 148 1.11 -16.03 -0.66
N TRP A 149 1.67 -14.83 -0.81
CA TRP A 149 2.59 -14.28 0.21
C TRP A 149 1.92 -14.18 1.60
N TYR A 150 0.61 -13.86 1.66
CA TYR A 150 -0.11 -13.77 2.94
C TYR A 150 -0.38 -15.17 3.53
N SER A 151 -0.70 -16.15 2.66
CA SER A 151 -0.85 -17.55 3.06
C SER A 151 0.47 -18.12 3.59
N SER A 152 1.57 -17.79 2.94
CA SER A 152 2.94 -18.17 3.35
C SER A 152 3.32 -17.49 4.68
N TYR A 153 2.99 -16.21 4.88
CA TYR A 153 3.17 -15.52 6.17
C TYR A 153 2.46 -16.24 7.32
N ASN A 154 1.20 -16.59 7.13
CA ASN A 154 0.46 -17.32 8.16
C ASN A 154 1.07 -18.68 8.46
N ALA A 155 1.54 -19.41 7.44
CA ALA A 155 2.21 -20.68 7.64
C ALA A 155 3.49 -20.53 8.49
N VAL A 156 4.40 -19.62 8.12
CA VAL A 156 5.67 -19.44 8.86
C VAL A 156 5.48 -18.83 10.25
N LYS A 157 4.40 -18.09 10.47
CA LYS A 157 4.04 -17.53 11.77
C LYS A 157 3.61 -18.61 12.77
N HIS A 158 2.92 -19.64 12.30
CA HIS A 158 2.36 -20.69 13.15
C HIS A 158 3.26 -21.92 13.25
N ASP A 159 3.97 -22.27 12.19
CA ASP A 159 4.87 -23.43 12.15
C ASP A 159 6.14 -23.12 11.35
N ARG A 160 7.03 -22.33 11.97
CA ARG A 160 8.31 -21.99 11.35
C ARG A 160 9.16 -23.22 10.99
N LYS A 161 9.13 -24.26 11.81
CA LYS A 161 10.02 -25.42 11.62
C LYS A 161 9.77 -26.10 10.28
N GLU A 162 8.53 -26.39 9.97
CA GLU A 162 8.14 -27.12 8.76
C GLU A 162 7.97 -26.22 7.53
N THR A 163 7.73 -24.90 7.75
CA THR A 163 7.37 -23.98 6.67
C THR A 163 8.42 -22.91 6.40
N PHE A 164 9.61 -23.00 7.00
CA PHE A 164 10.66 -21.98 6.90
C PHE A 164 11.01 -21.61 5.45
N ILE A 165 11.02 -22.59 4.54
CA ILE A 165 11.30 -22.39 3.11
C ILE A 165 10.27 -21.47 2.42
N LYS A 166 9.07 -21.30 2.99
CA LYS A 166 8.07 -20.37 2.47
C LYS A 166 8.42 -18.90 2.74
N ALA A 167 9.31 -18.64 3.69
CA ALA A 167 9.90 -17.33 3.89
C ALA A 167 11.06 -17.11 2.91
N ASN A 168 10.77 -17.15 1.62
CA ASN A 168 11.72 -16.98 0.54
C ASN A 168 11.69 -15.59 -0.08
N LEU A 169 12.61 -15.31 -1.00
CA LEU A 169 12.75 -14.01 -1.63
C LEU A 169 11.49 -13.61 -2.43
N LEU A 170 10.81 -14.59 -3.06
CA LEU A 170 9.54 -14.33 -3.76
C LEU A 170 8.49 -13.73 -2.82
N ASN A 171 8.19 -14.45 -1.72
CA ASN A 171 7.16 -14.00 -0.77
C ASN A 171 7.56 -12.71 -0.03
N LEU A 172 8.85 -12.52 0.26
CA LEU A 172 9.36 -11.27 0.82
C LEU A 172 9.11 -10.11 -0.16
N THR A 173 9.54 -10.23 -1.41
CA THR A 173 9.41 -9.13 -2.38
C THR A 173 7.96 -8.85 -2.75
N ASP A 174 7.11 -9.87 -2.84
CA ASP A 174 5.67 -9.69 -3.04
C ASP A 174 5.01 -8.99 -1.82
N SER A 175 5.42 -9.29 -0.59
CA SER A 175 4.94 -8.57 0.59
C SER A 175 5.44 -7.12 0.66
N ILE A 176 6.67 -6.84 0.26
CA ILE A 176 7.19 -5.46 0.16
C ILE A 176 6.44 -4.67 -0.92
N ALA A 177 6.16 -5.28 -2.07
CA ALA A 177 5.28 -4.70 -3.08
C ALA A 177 3.88 -4.41 -2.52
N ALA A 178 3.32 -5.32 -1.69
CA ALA A 178 2.03 -5.12 -1.03
C ALA A 178 2.06 -3.95 -0.04
N LEU A 179 3.14 -3.82 0.75
CA LEU A 179 3.31 -2.67 1.65
C LEU A 179 3.38 -1.35 0.87
N ALA A 180 4.12 -1.31 -0.23
CA ALA A 180 4.18 -0.12 -1.08
C ALA A 180 2.83 0.23 -1.69
N VAL A 181 2.07 -0.77 -2.19
CA VAL A 181 0.72 -0.58 -2.74
C VAL A 181 -0.24 -0.05 -1.68
N ILE A 182 -0.28 -0.63 -0.48
CA ILE A 182 -1.22 -0.18 0.56
C ILE A 182 -0.90 1.24 1.05
N LEU A 183 0.37 1.63 1.08
CA LEU A 183 0.77 3.00 1.40
C LEU A 183 0.41 3.96 0.26
N ALA A 184 0.67 3.60 -0.99
CA ALA A 184 0.31 4.42 -2.15
C ALA A 184 -1.21 4.61 -2.29
N ALA A 185 -2.00 3.58 -2.00
CA ALA A 185 -3.46 3.66 -2.00
C ALA A 185 -4.02 4.56 -0.89
N GLN A 186 -3.25 4.79 0.19
CA GLN A 186 -3.60 5.72 1.26
C GLN A 186 -3.08 7.13 0.98
N PHE A 187 -1.84 7.28 0.57
CA PHE A 187 -1.08 8.52 0.68
C PHE A 187 -0.53 9.05 -0.64
N GLY A 188 -0.77 8.34 -1.75
CA GLY A 188 -0.13 8.67 -3.02
C GLY A 188 1.38 8.51 -2.95
N SER A 189 2.12 9.53 -3.33
CA SER A 189 3.59 9.61 -3.20
C SER A 189 4.04 10.40 -1.97
N ASN A 190 3.12 10.86 -1.11
CA ASN A 190 3.45 11.70 0.04
C ASN A 190 4.18 10.90 1.12
N ASN A 191 5.34 11.41 1.56
CA ASN A 191 6.18 10.76 2.57
C ASN A 191 6.07 11.40 3.97
N PHE A 192 5.33 12.50 4.11
CA PHE A 192 5.11 13.24 5.36
C PHE A 192 6.38 13.68 6.09
N VAL A 193 7.54 13.66 5.43
CA VAL A 193 8.80 14.11 6.03
C VAL A 193 8.86 15.63 6.01
N LYS A 194 8.90 16.25 7.19
CA LYS A 194 9.03 17.71 7.31
C LYS A 194 10.35 18.18 6.71
N GLY A 195 10.28 19.15 5.80
CA GLY A 195 11.45 19.70 5.11
C GLY A 195 11.98 18.83 3.95
N SER A 196 11.33 17.72 3.66
CA SER A 196 11.57 16.97 2.43
C SER A 196 11.05 17.81 1.26
N VAL A 197 11.96 18.39 0.48
CA VAL A 197 11.63 18.86 -0.85
C VAL A 197 11.46 17.60 -1.68
N VAL A 198 10.22 17.14 -1.85
CA VAL A 198 9.90 16.20 -2.93
C VAL A 198 10.19 16.98 -4.22
N LEU A 199 11.37 16.80 -4.78
CA LEU A 199 11.60 17.02 -6.19
C LEU A 199 10.67 16.05 -6.91
N SER A 200 9.41 16.45 -7.08
CA SER A 200 8.57 15.88 -8.09
C SER A 200 9.26 16.22 -9.41
N LEU A 201 10.15 15.32 -9.81
CA LEU A 201 10.61 15.28 -11.18
C LEU A 201 9.33 15.02 -11.98
N TYR A 202 8.83 16.08 -12.62
CA TYR A 202 7.89 15.98 -13.71
C TYR A 202 8.61 15.17 -14.81
N SER A 203 8.61 13.87 -14.67
CA SER A 203 9.03 12.99 -15.73
C SER A 203 7.79 12.58 -16.52
N ASN A 204 7.92 12.48 -17.83
CA ASN A 204 6.92 11.83 -18.69
C ASN A 204 6.83 10.31 -18.41
N ASP A 205 7.32 9.88 -17.28
CA ASP A 205 7.31 8.50 -16.82
C ASP A 205 5.88 8.17 -16.32
N PRO A 206 5.24 7.12 -16.85
CA PRO A 206 3.90 6.71 -16.44
C PRO A 206 3.83 6.14 -15.01
N TYR A 207 4.96 6.07 -14.32
CA TYR A 207 5.07 5.51 -12.98
C TYR A 207 5.34 6.58 -11.94
N GLU A 208 4.58 6.53 -10.86
CA GLU A 208 4.76 7.38 -9.69
C GLU A 208 5.80 6.79 -8.71
N ALA A 209 6.46 7.62 -7.94
CA ALA A 209 7.29 7.16 -6.84
C ALA A 209 6.42 6.57 -5.72
N SER A 210 6.87 5.47 -5.10
CA SER A 210 6.28 5.03 -3.83
C SER A 210 6.57 6.05 -2.73
N PRO A 211 5.79 6.09 -1.63
CA PRO A 211 6.07 6.99 -0.50
C PRO A 211 7.47 6.83 0.11
N THR A 212 8.12 5.68 -0.06
CA THR A 212 9.51 5.44 0.36
C THR A 212 10.55 5.80 -0.70
N GLY A 213 10.14 6.16 -1.92
CA GLY A 213 11.02 6.55 -3.01
C GLY A 213 11.82 5.42 -3.67
N TYR A 214 11.72 4.17 -3.19
CA TYR A 214 12.52 3.05 -3.72
C TYR A 214 11.80 2.30 -4.86
N LEU A 215 10.52 1.95 -4.66
CA LEU A 215 9.73 1.29 -5.68
C LEU A 215 9.02 2.32 -6.55
N ARG A 216 8.73 1.94 -7.79
CA ARG A 216 7.87 2.71 -8.67
C ARG A 216 6.47 2.11 -8.65
N MET A 217 5.46 2.97 -8.70
CA MET A 217 4.07 2.57 -8.58
C MET A 217 3.31 2.80 -9.88
N GLU A 218 2.53 1.82 -10.29
CA GLU A 218 1.49 2.00 -11.29
C GLU A 218 0.14 2.03 -10.58
N TYR A 219 -0.53 3.17 -10.69
CA TYR A 219 -1.85 3.38 -10.11
C TYR A 219 -2.94 2.79 -11.00
N PRO A 220 -4.14 2.49 -10.48
CA PRO A 220 -5.29 2.11 -11.29
C PRO A 220 -5.53 3.12 -12.41
N LYS A 221 -5.52 2.65 -13.68
CA LYS A 221 -5.77 3.51 -14.85
C LYS A 221 -7.24 3.89 -15.00
N SER A 222 -8.12 3.12 -14.40
CA SER A 222 -9.56 3.36 -14.41
C SER A 222 -10.17 2.82 -13.14
N ILE A 223 -11.06 3.62 -12.55
CA ILE A 223 -11.97 3.23 -11.47
C ILE A 223 -13.38 3.67 -11.87
N PRO A 224 -14.46 3.07 -11.31
CA PRO A 224 -15.84 3.47 -11.60
C PRO A 224 -16.03 4.98 -11.39
N GLU A 225 -16.76 5.65 -12.27
CA GLU A 225 -16.95 7.11 -12.23
C GLU A 225 -17.60 7.57 -10.93
N GLU A 226 -18.56 6.79 -10.41
CA GLU A 226 -19.23 7.05 -9.14
C GLU A 226 -18.27 6.96 -7.93
N SER A 227 -17.12 6.29 -8.10
CA SER A 227 -16.09 6.17 -7.07
C SER A 227 -15.02 7.25 -7.15
N ARG A 228 -14.99 8.06 -8.22
CA ARG A 228 -14.01 9.11 -8.40
C ARG A 228 -14.33 10.31 -7.53
N TYR A 229 -13.29 11.01 -7.07
CA TYR A 229 -13.45 12.26 -6.32
C TYR A 229 -13.93 13.40 -7.23
N CYS A 230 -14.90 14.17 -6.72
CA CYS A 230 -15.46 15.35 -7.39
C CYS A 230 -15.68 16.45 -6.34
N PHE A 231 -14.58 17.01 -5.81
CA PHE A 231 -14.62 18.08 -4.83
C PHE A 231 -13.55 19.15 -5.13
N ASP A 232 -13.79 20.36 -4.65
CA ASP A 232 -12.80 21.44 -4.59
C ASP A 232 -12.23 21.49 -3.17
N TRP A 233 -10.95 21.14 -3.01
CA TRP A 233 -10.30 21.06 -1.71
C TRP A 233 -10.18 22.45 -1.05
N GLU A 234 -9.95 23.52 -1.83
CA GLU A 234 -9.83 24.88 -1.30
C GLU A 234 -11.12 25.35 -0.59
N GLN A 235 -12.26 24.91 -1.09
CA GLN A 235 -13.56 25.17 -0.47
C GLN A 235 -13.83 24.24 0.71
N LEU A 236 -13.41 22.97 0.60
CA LEU A 236 -13.77 21.92 1.56
C LEU A 236 -12.89 21.93 2.81
N LYS A 237 -11.60 22.29 2.70
CA LYS A 237 -10.60 22.20 3.79
C LYS A 237 -10.98 22.94 5.08
N ASN A 238 -11.78 24.00 4.99
CA ASN A 238 -12.21 24.81 6.12
C ASN A 238 -13.58 24.36 6.69
N SER A 239 -14.17 23.29 6.15
CA SER A 239 -15.45 22.80 6.67
C SER A 239 -15.24 22.07 8.01
N PRO A 240 -16.24 22.06 8.91
CA PRO A 240 -16.15 21.33 10.19
C PRO A 240 -15.92 19.82 10.03
N ALA A 241 -16.30 19.24 8.90
CA ALA A 241 -16.13 17.82 8.57
C ALA A 241 -15.72 17.65 7.11
N PRO A 242 -14.43 17.89 6.77
CA PRO A 242 -13.96 17.83 5.39
C PRO A 242 -13.81 16.42 4.85
N PHE A 243 -13.84 15.41 5.72
CA PHE A 243 -13.70 13.98 5.37
C PHE A 243 -14.96 13.20 5.69
N GLN A 244 -15.15 12.09 4.98
CA GLN A 244 -16.22 11.13 5.22
C GLN A 244 -15.65 9.72 5.42
N LYS A 245 -16.49 8.82 5.96
CA LYS A 245 -16.12 7.43 6.22
C LYS A 245 -16.50 6.55 5.04
N LEU A 246 -15.66 5.55 4.76
CA LEU A 246 -15.97 4.46 3.83
C LEU A 246 -17.04 3.53 4.43
N SER A 247 -17.89 2.98 3.57
CA SER A 247 -18.74 1.85 3.89
C SER A 247 -18.10 0.56 3.39
N PHE A 248 -17.97 -0.42 4.26
CA PHE A 248 -17.42 -1.74 3.94
C PHE A 248 -18.57 -2.76 3.94
N SER A 249 -18.99 -3.14 2.77
CA SER A 249 -19.97 -4.20 2.54
C SER A 249 -19.34 -5.60 2.67
#